data_419433a6e3d2c48732af89c2d8ad51c1
#
_entry.id   419433a6e3d2c48732af89c2d8ad51c1
#
_cell.length_a   1.000
_cell.length_b   1.000
_cell.length_c   1.000
_cell.angle_alpha   90.00
_cell.angle_beta   90.00
_cell.angle_gamma   90.00
#
_symmetry.space_group_name_H-M   'P 1'
#
loop_
_entity.id
_entity.type
_entity.pdbx_description
1 polymer ?
#
loop_
_entity_poly.entity_id
_entity_poly.type
_entity_poly.pdbx_seq_one_letter_code
_entity_poly.pdbx_strand_id
1 'polypeptide(L)'
;MKKSVFLKNMLASLSLENPGHAHFYLIDLKEEGHALFEDDGKVVSRGKLGHALLRNEAWLQLFCPDNWQIETNIRYIKNKEKKKIVPDVKFRDEEGILHAVEVDRSQKMKVNEEKIKKYEELTQIYKQKHNGKVPVIHFFTVTKYRENKLEELAANYDVFVRVYVI
;
A
#
# COMPACT_ATOMS: atom_id res chain seq x y z
N MET A 1 5.93 3.99 20.93
CA MET A 1 5.67 5.35 20.42
C MET A 1 6.91 6.14 20.01
N LYS A 2 8.03 6.15 20.77
CA LYS A 2 9.23 6.96 20.46
C LYS A 2 10.08 6.46 19.27
N LYS A 3 10.13 5.15 19.00
CA LYS A 3 10.98 4.55 17.92
C LYS A 3 10.46 4.86 16.50
N SER A 4 9.13 4.87 16.29
CA SER A 4 8.51 5.20 15.00
C SER A 4 8.78 6.65 14.57
N VAL A 5 8.80 7.59 15.51
CA VAL A 5 9.07 9.01 15.23
C VAL A 5 10.53 9.22 14.81
N PHE A 6 11.47 8.47 15.41
CA PHE A 6 12.89 8.56 15.06
C PHE A 6 13.16 8.08 13.62
N LEU A 7 12.56 6.94 13.22
CA LEU A 7 12.68 6.43 11.85
C LEU A 7 12.04 7.38 10.83
N LYS A 8 10.86 7.94 11.14
CA LYS A 8 10.18 8.96 10.33
C LYS A 8 11.08 10.18 10.11
N ASN A 9 11.70 10.69 11.15
CA ASN A 9 12.58 11.86 11.07
C ASN A 9 13.88 11.56 10.32
N MET A 10 14.46 10.37 10.47
CA MET A 10 15.66 9.95 9.76
C MET A 10 15.40 9.79 8.25
N LEU A 11 14.28 9.16 7.86
CA LEU A 11 13.88 9.01 6.47
C LEU A 11 13.50 10.34 5.83
N ALA A 12 12.83 11.23 6.55
CA ALA A 12 12.52 12.58 6.10
C ALA A 12 13.78 13.44 5.86
N SER A 13 14.80 13.35 6.72
CA SER A 13 16.06 14.07 6.53
C SER A 13 16.84 13.56 5.32
N LEU A 14 16.82 12.25 5.04
CA LEU A 14 17.48 11.65 3.87
C LEU A 14 16.82 12.06 2.54
N SER A 15 15.49 12.28 2.51
CA SER A 15 14.76 12.69 1.32
C SER A 15 14.90 14.19 0.99
N LEU A 16 15.21 15.01 1.98
CA LEU A 16 15.36 16.48 1.81
C LEU A 16 16.72 16.89 1.24
N GLU A 17 17.76 16.06 1.38
CA GLU A 17 19.12 16.43 0.95
C GLU A 17 19.40 16.24 -0.54
N ASN A 18 18.58 15.44 -1.28
CA ASN A 18 18.79 15.23 -2.73
C ASN A 18 17.49 14.94 -3.48
N PRO A 19 16.72 15.95 -3.88
CA PRO A 19 15.44 15.76 -4.59
C PRO A 19 15.58 15.23 -6.04
N GLY A 20 16.81 15.06 -6.56
CA GLY A 20 17.06 14.61 -7.93
C GLY A 20 17.60 13.19 -8.09
N HIS A 21 18.11 12.58 -7.04
CA HIS A 21 18.61 11.20 -7.03
C HIS A 21 18.30 10.54 -5.70
N ALA A 22 17.17 9.89 -5.60
CA ALA A 22 16.87 9.02 -4.47
C ALA A 22 17.80 7.80 -4.52
N HIS A 23 18.97 7.89 -3.89
CA HIS A 23 19.77 6.73 -3.58
C HIS A 23 19.09 6.00 -2.43
N PHE A 24 18.44 4.89 -2.74
CA PHE A 24 17.93 4.00 -1.71
C PHE A 24 19.11 3.32 -1.02
N TYR A 25 19.42 3.74 0.19
CA TYR A 25 20.33 2.99 1.05
C TYR A 25 19.57 1.81 1.63
N LEU A 26 19.91 0.61 1.17
CA LEU A 26 19.49 -0.61 1.84
C LEU A 26 20.29 -0.69 3.15
N ILE A 27 19.68 -0.34 4.26
CA ILE A 27 20.27 -0.56 5.58
C ILE A 27 19.99 -2.02 5.93
N ASP A 28 20.97 -2.87 5.74
CA ASP A 28 20.98 -4.22 6.28
C ASP A 28 21.38 -4.12 7.76
N LEU A 29 20.41 -4.33 8.64
CA LEU A 29 20.64 -4.32 10.08
C LEU A 29 21.38 -5.60 10.46
N LYS A 30 22.50 -5.48 11.18
CA LYS A 30 23.12 -6.59 11.87
C LYS A 30 22.26 -7.06 13.05
N GLU A 31 22.63 -8.18 13.66
CA GLU A 31 21.88 -8.81 14.74
C GLU A 31 21.51 -7.84 15.88
N GLU A 32 22.44 -6.97 16.27
CA GLU A 32 22.20 -5.94 17.29
C GLU A 32 21.15 -4.89 16.84
N GLY A 33 21.14 -4.57 15.55
CA GLY A 33 20.13 -3.67 14.97
C GLY A 33 18.73 -4.26 14.97
N HIS A 34 18.60 -5.53 14.63
CA HIS A 34 17.32 -6.25 14.71
C HIS A 34 16.78 -6.30 16.13
N ALA A 35 17.64 -6.61 17.13
CA ALA A 35 17.27 -6.60 18.54
C ALA A 35 16.81 -5.22 19.02
N LEU A 36 17.44 -4.13 18.53
CA LEU A 36 17.06 -2.77 18.89
C LEU A 36 15.66 -2.39 18.39
N PHE A 37 15.26 -2.90 17.23
CA PHE A 37 13.95 -2.63 16.62
C PHE A 37 12.88 -3.68 16.93
N GLU A 38 13.23 -4.72 17.70
CA GLU A 38 12.32 -5.79 18.10
C GLU A 38 11.71 -6.50 16.86
N ASP A 39 12.46 -6.58 15.77
CA ASP A 39 12.06 -7.34 14.59
C ASP A 39 12.62 -8.78 14.65
N ASP A 40 12.05 -9.67 13.84
CA ASP A 40 12.40 -11.09 13.86
C ASP A 40 13.64 -11.44 13.02
N GLY A 41 14.35 -10.43 12.52
CA GLY A 41 15.59 -10.60 11.74
C GLY A 41 15.40 -11.33 10.41
N LYS A 42 14.17 -11.52 9.94
CA LYS A 42 13.92 -12.22 8.67
C LYS A 42 14.41 -11.41 7.49
N VAL A 43 15.44 -11.91 6.85
CA VAL A 43 15.98 -11.33 5.62
C VAL A 43 14.94 -11.45 4.50
N VAL A 44 14.53 -10.33 3.97
CA VAL A 44 13.64 -10.28 2.80
C VAL A 44 14.39 -10.87 1.61
N SER A 45 13.86 -11.92 0.98
CA SER A 45 14.48 -12.49 -0.22
C SER A 45 14.65 -11.43 -1.31
N ARG A 46 15.75 -11.48 -2.07
CA ARG A 46 16.03 -10.50 -3.16
C ARG A 46 14.85 -10.31 -4.11
N GLY A 47 14.06 -11.36 -4.37
CA GLY A 47 12.87 -11.29 -5.22
C GLY A 47 11.74 -10.45 -4.63
N LYS A 48 11.66 -10.35 -3.31
CA LYS A 48 10.64 -9.57 -2.60
C LYS A 48 11.13 -8.16 -2.23
N LEU A 49 12.44 -7.92 -2.29
CA LEU A 49 13.03 -6.64 -1.88
C LEU A 49 12.44 -5.45 -2.64
N GLY A 50 12.38 -5.54 -3.97
CA GLY A 50 11.82 -4.46 -4.78
C GLY A 50 10.35 -4.15 -4.48
N HIS A 51 9.56 -5.16 -4.13
CA HIS A 51 8.17 -4.96 -3.70
C HIS A 51 8.09 -4.29 -2.32
N ALA A 52 8.95 -4.71 -1.39
CA ALA A 52 9.04 -4.10 -0.06
C ALA A 52 9.49 -2.63 -0.12
N LEU A 53 10.46 -2.29 -0.97
CA LEU A 53 10.90 -0.91 -1.18
C LEU A 53 9.77 -0.01 -1.71
N LEU A 54 9.04 -0.46 -2.73
CA LEU A 54 7.91 0.29 -3.27
C LEU A 54 6.79 0.47 -2.23
N ARG A 55 6.55 -0.54 -1.40
CA ARG A 55 5.60 -0.45 -0.29
C ARG A 55 6.02 0.58 0.77
N ASN A 56 7.32 0.67 1.06
CA ASN A 56 7.86 1.68 1.97
C ASN A 56 7.75 3.09 1.35
N GLU A 57 8.02 3.23 0.06
CA GLU A 57 7.82 4.48 -0.67
C GLU A 57 6.34 4.90 -0.64
N ALA A 58 5.43 3.97 -0.86
CA ALA A 58 3.99 4.22 -0.74
C ALA A 58 3.61 4.73 0.66
N TRP A 59 4.22 4.20 1.73
CA TRP A 59 4.00 4.67 3.09
C TRP A 59 4.45 6.12 3.28
N LEU A 60 5.60 6.50 2.71
CA LEU A 60 6.09 7.89 2.74
C LEU A 60 5.15 8.83 1.99
N GLN A 61 4.76 8.47 0.77
CA GLN A 61 3.88 9.30 -0.07
C GLN A 61 2.46 9.45 0.51
N LEU A 62 2.01 8.50 1.30
CA LEU A 62 0.73 8.56 2.02
C LEU A 62 0.86 9.19 3.42
N PHE A 63 1.95 9.97 3.67
CA PHE A 63 2.19 10.71 4.91
C PHE A 63 2.31 9.84 6.16
N CYS A 64 2.91 8.64 6.00
CA CYS A 64 3.29 7.75 7.10
C CYS A 64 2.14 7.36 8.04
N PRO A 65 1.06 6.73 7.56
CA PRO A 65 -0.06 6.33 8.40
C PRO A 65 0.39 5.44 9.58
N ASP A 66 -0.09 5.71 10.79
CA ASP A 66 0.32 4.99 12.00
C ASP A 66 -0.21 3.56 12.06
N ASN A 67 -1.38 3.29 11.46
CA ASN A 67 -2.03 1.98 11.50
C ASN A 67 -1.81 1.17 10.21
N TRP A 68 -0.59 1.23 9.65
CA TRP A 68 -0.15 0.54 8.45
C TRP A 68 -0.09 -0.97 8.66
N GLN A 69 -0.99 -1.74 8.02
CA GLN A 69 -1.12 -3.19 8.18
C GLN A 69 -0.77 -3.90 6.89
N ILE A 70 0.36 -4.59 6.89
CA ILE A 70 0.91 -5.31 5.72
C ILE A 70 0.17 -6.64 5.54
N GLU A 71 -0.20 -6.97 4.29
CA GLU A 71 -0.78 -8.26 3.86
C GLU A 71 -1.94 -8.75 4.74
N THR A 72 -2.72 -7.81 5.29
CA THR A 72 -3.80 -8.13 6.24
C THR A 72 -5.16 -8.18 5.54
N ASN A 73 -5.91 -9.24 5.78
CA ASN A 73 -7.20 -9.45 5.15
C ASN A 73 -8.22 -8.32 5.39
N ILE A 74 -8.91 -7.90 4.33
CA ILE A 74 -10.19 -7.19 4.40
C ILE A 74 -11.29 -8.23 4.17
N ARG A 75 -12.13 -8.45 5.18
CA ARG A 75 -13.21 -9.44 5.14
C ARG A 75 -14.55 -8.76 4.97
N TYR A 76 -15.39 -9.29 4.08
CA TYR A 76 -16.75 -8.82 3.86
C TYR A 76 -17.71 -9.98 3.52
N ILE A 77 -19.00 -9.72 3.56
CA ILE A 77 -20.05 -10.70 3.23
C ILE A 77 -20.81 -10.18 2.03
N LYS A 78 -20.91 -10.98 0.97
CA LYS A 78 -21.76 -10.72 -0.20
C LYS A 78 -22.62 -11.95 -0.46
N ASN A 79 -23.93 -11.77 -0.60
CA ASN A 79 -24.88 -12.85 -0.84
C ASN A 79 -24.76 -14.02 0.15
N LYS A 80 -24.58 -13.72 1.45
CA LYS A 80 -24.34 -14.68 2.54
C LYS A 80 -22.99 -15.43 2.46
N GLU A 81 -22.16 -15.16 1.46
CA GLU A 81 -20.83 -15.73 1.33
C GLU A 81 -19.76 -14.84 1.98
N LYS A 82 -18.85 -15.46 2.74
CA LYS A 82 -17.68 -14.77 3.31
C LYS A 82 -16.63 -14.60 2.23
N LYS A 83 -16.29 -13.36 1.90
CA LYS A 83 -15.24 -13.01 0.95
C LYS A 83 -14.09 -12.29 1.63
N LYS A 84 -12.92 -12.32 1.00
CA LYS A 84 -11.73 -11.61 1.48
C LYS A 84 -10.95 -11.01 0.33
N ILE A 85 -10.32 -9.88 0.60
CA ILE A 85 -9.27 -9.27 -0.22
C ILE A 85 -8.03 -9.19 0.67
N VAL A 86 -6.86 -9.44 0.09
CA VAL A 86 -5.57 -9.26 0.77
C VAL A 86 -4.80 -8.22 -0.01
N PRO A 87 -4.90 -6.93 0.35
CA PRO A 87 -4.05 -5.90 -0.23
C PRO A 87 -2.62 -6.05 0.26
N ASP A 88 -1.67 -5.43 -0.46
CA ASP A 88 -0.30 -5.33 0.02
C ASP A 88 -0.22 -4.56 1.34
N VAL A 89 -1.09 -3.55 1.51
CA VAL A 89 -1.30 -2.84 2.77
C VAL A 89 -2.74 -2.36 2.89
N LYS A 90 -3.21 -2.24 4.12
CA LYS A 90 -4.42 -1.47 4.45
C LYS A 90 -4.16 -0.57 5.66
N PHE A 91 -4.88 0.54 5.73
CA PHE A 91 -4.93 1.42 6.89
C PHE A 91 -6.28 2.15 6.95
N ARG A 92 -6.50 2.93 8.00
CA ARG A 92 -7.62 3.86 8.10
C ARG A 92 -7.09 5.26 8.32
N ASP A 93 -7.73 6.23 7.70
CA ASP A 93 -7.46 7.64 7.96
C ASP A 93 -8.11 8.10 9.29
N GLU A 94 -7.95 9.38 9.60
CA GLU A 94 -8.52 10.01 10.80
C GLU A 94 -10.06 9.97 10.83
N GLU A 95 -10.70 9.93 9.67
CA GLU A 95 -12.16 9.78 9.53
C GLU A 95 -12.62 8.32 9.61
N GLY A 96 -11.72 7.38 9.79
CA GLY A 96 -11.98 5.94 9.82
C GLY A 96 -12.25 5.32 8.45
N ILE A 97 -12.02 6.04 7.35
CA ILE A 97 -12.17 5.51 5.99
C ILE A 97 -11.07 4.46 5.74
N LEU A 98 -11.50 3.36 5.13
CA LEU A 98 -10.59 2.28 4.77
C LEU A 98 -9.77 2.67 3.53
N HIS A 99 -8.46 2.54 3.62
CA HIS A 99 -7.53 2.63 2.52
C HIS A 99 -6.92 1.27 2.24
N ALA A 100 -6.83 0.88 0.97
CA ALA A 100 -6.10 -0.30 0.52
C ALA A 100 -5.01 0.12 -0.46
N VAL A 101 -3.81 -0.45 -0.32
CA VAL A 101 -2.65 -0.15 -1.15
C VAL A 101 -2.24 -1.41 -1.90
N GLU A 102 -2.04 -1.27 -3.20
CA GLU A 102 -1.56 -2.30 -4.12
C GLU A 102 -0.29 -1.80 -4.81
N VAL A 103 0.76 -2.61 -4.78
CA VAL A 103 2.03 -2.33 -5.43
C VAL A 103 2.14 -3.11 -6.74
N ASP A 104 2.11 -2.40 -7.86
CA ASP A 104 2.12 -2.98 -9.20
C ASP A 104 3.44 -2.73 -9.93
N ARG A 105 4.42 -3.63 -9.80
CA ARG A 105 5.69 -3.55 -10.53
C ARG A 105 5.61 -4.07 -11.96
N SER A 106 5.02 -5.26 -12.13
CA SER A 106 5.06 -6.00 -13.39
C SER A 106 3.92 -6.99 -13.55
N GLN A 107 2.86 -6.88 -12.75
CA GLN A 107 1.71 -7.77 -12.83
C GLN A 107 1.00 -7.60 -14.19
N LYS A 108 0.41 -8.69 -14.70
CA LYS A 108 -0.45 -8.60 -15.89
C LYS A 108 -1.67 -7.74 -15.57
N MET A 109 -2.09 -6.85 -16.47
CA MET A 109 -3.27 -5.98 -16.26
C MET A 109 -4.53 -6.76 -15.92
N LYS A 110 -4.70 -7.98 -16.45
CA LYS A 110 -5.79 -8.89 -16.08
C LYS A 110 -5.82 -9.20 -14.58
N VAL A 111 -4.67 -9.34 -13.92
CA VAL A 111 -4.60 -9.56 -12.46
C VAL A 111 -5.06 -8.33 -11.71
N ASN A 112 -4.67 -7.13 -12.17
CA ASN A 112 -5.13 -5.87 -11.58
C ASN A 112 -6.63 -5.68 -11.80
N GLU A 113 -7.16 -6.06 -12.97
CA GLU A 113 -8.59 -6.04 -13.24
C GLU A 113 -9.38 -6.93 -12.26
N GLU A 114 -8.91 -8.14 -12.01
CA GLU A 114 -9.54 -9.04 -11.04
C GLU A 114 -9.50 -8.46 -9.61
N LYS A 115 -8.44 -7.74 -9.25
CA LYS A 115 -8.36 -7.01 -7.98
C LYS A 115 -9.39 -5.87 -7.93
N ILE A 116 -9.46 -5.05 -8.98
CA ILE A 116 -10.41 -3.92 -9.07
C ILE A 116 -11.85 -4.41 -8.98
N LYS A 117 -12.22 -5.51 -9.65
CA LYS A 117 -13.55 -6.14 -9.52
C LYS A 117 -13.90 -6.51 -8.07
N LYS A 118 -12.94 -7.05 -7.32
CA LYS A 118 -13.15 -7.36 -5.90
C LYS A 118 -13.30 -6.09 -5.06
N TYR A 119 -12.56 -5.03 -5.38
CA TYR A 119 -12.70 -3.74 -4.72
C TYR A 119 -14.03 -3.05 -5.05
N GLU A 120 -14.56 -3.20 -6.25
CA GLU A 120 -15.92 -2.74 -6.58
C GLU A 120 -16.98 -3.43 -5.71
N GLU A 121 -16.89 -4.76 -5.58
CA GLU A 121 -17.79 -5.50 -4.67
C GLU A 121 -17.68 -5.00 -3.22
N LEU A 122 -16.47 -4.77 -2.74
CA LEU A 122 -16.22 -4.22 -1.41
C LEU A 122 -16.82 -2.82 -1.28
N THR A 123 -16.63 -1.96 -2.28
CA THR A 123 -17.12 -0.57 -2.31
C THR A 123 -18.65 -0.52 -2.17
N GLN A 124 -19.37 -1.36 -2.89
CA GLN A 124 -20.83 -1.44 -2.81
C GLN A 124 -21.30 -1.77 -1.39
N ILE A 125 -20.65 -2.74 -0.73
CA ILE A 125 -20.99 -3.14 0.64
C ILE A 125 -20.56 -2.10 1.66
N TYR A 126 -19.40 -1.46 1.43
CA TYR A 126 -18.87 -0.42 2.31
C TYR A 126 -19.79 0.82 2.31
N LYS A 127 -20.26 1.27 1.14
CA LYS A 127 -21.24 2.37 1.00
C LYS A 127 -22.49 2.13 1.87
N GLN A 128 -23.02 0.90 1.84
CA GLN A 128 -24.21 0.55 2.62
C GLN A 128 -23.98 0.60 4.14
N LYS A 129 -22.79 0.21 4.59
CA LYS A 129 -22.45 0.12 6.02
C LYS A 129 -21.93 1.41 6.63
N HIS A 130 -21.41 2.32 5.81
CA HIS A 130 -20.70 3.52 6.24
C HIS A 130 -21.32 4.82 5.69
N ASN A 131 -22.66 4.88 5.61
CA ASN A 131 -23.42 6.07 5.23
C ASN A 131 -22.95 6.71 3.91
N GLY A 132 -22.72 5.89 2.89
CA GLY A 132 -22.29 6.35 1.57
C GLY A 132 -20.77 6.61 1.44
N LYS A 133 -19.99 6.54 2.51
CA LYS A 133 -18.52 6.61 2.41
C LYS A 133 -17.99 5.45 1.57
N VAL A 134 -16.90 5.68 0.84
CA VAL A 134 -16.25 4.67 -0.02
C VAL A 134 -14.82 4.42 0.45
N PRO A 135 -14.29 3.19 0.29
CA PRO A 135 -12.87 2.95 0.52
C PRO A 135 -12.03 3.62 -0.57
N VAL A 136 -10.81 4.00 -0.24
CA VAL A 136 -9.83 4.54 -1.19
C VAL A 136 -8.83 3.45 -1.56
N ILE A 137 -8.70 3.18 -2.86
CA ILE A 137 -7.76 2.19 -3.37
C ILE A 137 -6.58 2.92 -4.01
N HIS A 138 -5.37 2.64 -3.54
CA HIS A 138 -4.13 3.24 -4.02
C HIS A 138 -3.35 2.19 -4.82
N PHE A 139 -3.06 2.46 -6.08
CA PHE A 139 -2.10 1.68 -6.85
C PHE A 139 -0.79 2.45 -6.97
N PHE A 140 0.31 1.83 -6.56
CA PHE A 140 1.65 2.34 -6.76
C PHE A 140 2.37 1.54 -7.85
N THR A 141 2.82 2.21 -8.89
CA THR A 141 3.47 1.58 -10.03
C THR A 141 4.79 2.26 -10.40
N VAL A 142 5.55 1.66 -11.32
CA VAL A 142 6.93 2.07 -11.64
C VAL A 142 7.06 2.81 -12.98
N THR A 143 5.97 2.98 -13.75
CA THR A 143 6.02 3.66 -15.05
C THR A 143 4.73 4.41 -15.34
N LYS A 144 4.85 5.54 -16.05
CA LYS A 144 3.69 6.32 -16.52
C LYS A 144 2.78 5.51 -17.47
N TYR A 145 3.35 4.60 -18.24
CA TYR A 145 2.56 3.69 -19.07
C TYR A 145 1.62 2.81 -18.23
N ARG A 146 2.12 2.26 -17.15
CA ARG A 146 1.30 1.40 -16.26
C ARG A 146 0.26 2.20 -15.50
N GLU A 147 0.61 3.40 -15.05
CA GLU A 147 -0.34 4.32 -14.43
C GLU A 147 -1.53 4.58 -15.37
N ASN A 148 -1.28 5.01 -16.61
CA ASN A 148 -2.35 5.26 -17.58
C ASN A 148 -3.22 4.02 -17.80
N LYS A 149 -2.62 2.82 -17.89
CA LYS A 149 -3.36 1.57 -18.04
C LYS A 149 -4.20 1.20 -16.83
N LEU A 150 -3.74 1.49 -15.61
CA LEU A 150 -4.49 1.27 -14.38
C LEU A 150 -5.65 2.27 -14.26
N GLU A 151 -5.45 3.53 -14.63
CA GLU A 151 -6.50 4.55 -14.67
C GLU A 151 -7.58 4.22 -15.68
N GLU A 152 -7.20 3.87 -16.95
CA GLU A 152 -8.12 3.40 -17.99
C GLU A 152 -8.94 2.19 -17.50
N LEU A 153 -8.29 1.26 -16.83
CA LEU A 153 -8.93 0.07 -16.30
C LEU A 153 -9.92 0.41 -15.18
N ALA A 154 -9.49 1.21 -14.20
CA ALA A 154 -10.30 1.60 -13.06
C ALA A 154 -11.54 2.41 -13.46
N ALA A 155 -11.47 3.20 -14.53
CA ALA A 155 -12.57 4.01 -15.04
C ALA A 155 -13.81 3.17 -15.47
N ASN A 156 -13.64 1.86 -15.69
CA ASN A 156 -14.73 0.95 -16.06
C ASN A 156 -15.50 0.39 -14.83
N TYR A 157 -15.12 0.76 -13.61
CA TYR A 157 -15.65 0.19 -12.38
C TYR A 157 -16.08 1.27 -11.37
N ASP A 158 -17.10 1.01 -10.57
CA ASP A 158 -17.53 1.92 -9.48
C ASP A 158 -16.62 1.77 -8.25
N VAL A 159 -15.38 2.24 -8.39
CA VAL A 159 -14.35 2.24 -7.35
C VAL A 159 -13.64 3.58 -7.29
N PHE A 160 -13.22 4.00 -6.11
CA PHE A 160 -12.40 5.19 -5.97
C PHE A 160 -10.91 4.77 -5.94
N VAL A 161 -10.26 4.90 -7.10
CA VAL A 161 -8.86 4.53 -7.30
C VAL A 161 -7.99 5.78 -7.47
N ARG A 162 -6.84 5.77 -6.86
CA ARG A 162 -5.73 6.71 -7.10
C ARG A 162 -4.52 5.93 -7.57
N VAL A 163 -3.87 6.38 -8.63
CA VAL A 163 -2.66 5.74 -9.15
C VAL A 163 -1.48 6.68 -9.01
N TYR A 164 -0.33 6.14 -8.62
CA TYR A 164 0.90 6.88 -8.38
C TYR A 164 2.06 6.19 -9.09
N VAL A 165 2.97 6.97 -9.66
CA VAL A 165 4.26 6.50 -10.18
C VAL A 165 5.35 6.79 -9.15
N ILE A 166 6.14 5.78 -8.80
CA ILE A 166 7.25 5.87 -7.84
C ILE A 166 8.51 5.18 -8.38
#